data_d83d715b3b6a4b3c2705e75491c609c1
#
_entry.id   d83d715b3b6a4b3c2705e75491c609c1
#
_cell.length_a   1.000
_cell.length_b   1.000
_cell.length_c   1.000
_cell.angle_alpha   90.00
_cell.angle_beta   90.00
_cell.angle_gamma   90.00
#
_symmetry.space_group_name_H-M   'P 1'
#
loop_
_entity.id
_entity.type
_entity.pdbx_description
1 polymer ?
#
loop_
_entity_poly.entity_id
_entity_poly.type
_entity_poly.pdbx_seq_one_letter_code
_entity_poly.pdbx_strand_id
1 'polypeptide(L)'
;MTPFYLYENSDDALSTDSVQFKVKEAIRSLGFANAGQDTFVSNIKPLQESAIMDASTFKVTSGTLVISSDASGTMTGDGTGTFNATTGDFSVVFNGSPAAEIIATVDVSYAAGSTVSLGSNTNGLPFNYTLPNALGMGDSIVVQDPVSSMFIVGFSGSVWMTRGALDFMDTPTWYKLANITGSAQAVEVSADGNYAWVGTSNGRVYRIAGLQGARSYGTADLDSGATAVSVDLVHSVIGRNVTSIAVDPNNNDRVLVTLGNYGNQNFVYYSGNATSANPTFSVKDGNLGNFPVYAATFDKANSNYAIIGTEYGIFSTTNVNVLNPTWGADNSGLARVPVFTLKQYRTNKNSTDDSDVMEGDIFAGTFGRGTFQTTTLMTTRPIGIEEQAGIDEQATIKLFPNPADDATTLEATLAEGTYTIEVIDLNGRAVLSQDVDALVTGLNQFKVNVSGLGNGMYVIGLQGKADSYTRLMIAH
;
A
#
# COMPACT_ATOMS: atom_id res chain seq x y z
N MET A 1 -11.81 2.17 -22.99
CA MET A 1 -11.11 2.59 -21.75
C MET A 1 -9.65 2.80 -22.13
N THR A 2 -9.01 3.86 -21.66
CA THR A 2 -7.59 4.12 -21.91
C THR A 2 -6.78 3.32 -20.89
N PRO A 3 -5.97 2.33 -21.31
CA PRO A 3 -5.17 1.54 -20.37
C PRO A 3 -3.98 2.35 -19.88
N PHE A 4 -3.66 2.18 -18.61
CA PHE A 4 -2.51 2.80 -17.98
C PHE A 4 -1.89 1.88 -16.91
N TYR A 5 -0.66 2.19 -16.56
CA TYR A 5 0.05 1.55 -15.46
C TYR A 5 0.85 2.61 -14.69
N LEU A 6 0.74 2.61 -13.37
CA LEU A 6 1.62 3.36 -12.49
C LEU A 6 2.64 2.38 -11.89
N TYR A 7 3.88 2.56 -12.26
CA TYR A 7 5.02 1.88 -11.66
C TYR A 7 5.64 2.76 -10.61
N GLU A 8 5.91 2.21 -9.44
CA GLU A 8 6.64 2.85 -8.35
C GLU A 8 7.76 1.93 -7.89
N ASN A 9 8.91 2.51 -7.61
CA ASN A 9 10.03 1.86 -6.96
C ASN A 9 10.45 2.72 -5.78
N SER A 10 10.31 2.19 -4.57
CA SER A 10 10.64 2.90 -3.33
C SER A 10 12.10 2.80 -2.93
N ASP A 11 12.91 1.99 -3.64
CA ASP A 11 14.33 1.77 -3.38
C ASP A 11 15.11 1.76 -4.71
N ASP A 12 14.98 2.85 -5.47
CA ASP A 12 15.64 3.02 -6.75
C ASP A 12 17.02 3.67 -6.58
N ALA A 13 18.05 2.82 -6.49
CA ALA A 13 19.44 3.29 -6.41
C ALA A 13 19.90 4.12 -7.63
N LEU A 14 19.15 4.08 -8.74
CA LEU A 14 19.42 4.83 -9.96
C LEU A 14 18.54 6.06 -10.11
N SER A 15 17.70 6.39 -9.13
CA SER A 15 16.86 7.58 -9.16
C SER A 15 17.72 8.83 -9.38
N THR A 16 17.29 9.67 -10.29
CA THR A 16 17.90 11.00 -10.55
C THR A 16 17.22 12.11 -9.77
N ASP A 17 16.14 11.78 -9.08
CA ASP A 17 15.38 12.73 -8.28
C ASP A 17 16.10 13.05 -6.97
N SER A 18 15.86 14.23 -6.44
CA SER A 18 16.49 14.67 -5.20
C SER A 18 15.54 15.51 -4.36
N VAL A 19 15.72 15.42 -3.04
CA VAL A 19 15.00 16.23 -2.06
C VAL A 19 16.00 17.10 -1.32
N GLN A 20 15.68 18.38 -1.18
CA GLN A 20 16.45 19.31 -0.38
C GLN A 20 15.90 19.39 1.04
N PHE A 21 16.74 19.07 2.02
CA PHE A 21 16.47 19.38 3.43
C PHE A 21 17.20 20.64 3.82
N LYS A 22 16.47 21.64 4.32
CA LYS A 22 17.02 22.90 4.80
C LYS A 22 16.63 23.14 6.23
N VAL A 23 17.58 23.40 7.09
CA VAL A 23 17.35 23.77 8.50
C VAL A 23 16.74 25.16 8.55
N LYS A 24 15.55 25.26 9.12
CA LYS A 24 14.81 26.51 9.32
C LYS A 24 14.57 26.71 10.81
N GLU A 25 14.41 27.96 11.24
CA GLU A 25 13.94 28.25 12.59
C GLU A 25 12.60 27.59 12.87
N ALA A 26 12.38 27.14 14.09
CA ALA A 26 11.05 26.76 14.55
C ALA A 26 10.23 28.02 14.83
N ILE A 27 9.00 28.04 14.34
CA ILE A 27 8.08 29.19 14.45
C ILE A 27 6.76 28.73 15.06
N ARG A 28 6.25 29.48 16.03
CA ARG A 28 4.94 29.28 16.62
C ARG A 28 4.18 30.59 16.68
N SER A 29 3.08 30.69 15.92
CA SER A 29 2.11 31.77 16.09
C SER A 29 1.16 31.46 17.24
N LEU A 30 0.94 32.43 18.12
CA LEU A 30 -0.03 32.39 19.22
C LEU A 30 -1.28 33.21 18.89
N GLY A 31 -1.33 33.84 17.71
CA GLY A 31 -2.40 34.73 17.31
C GLY A 31 -2.33 36.09 18.02
N PHE A 32 -3.45 36.75 18.17
CA PHE A 32 -3.58 38.08 18.81
C PHE A 32 -4.00 37.94 20.25
N ALA A 33 -3.52 38.84 21.12
CA ALA A 33 -3.95 38.91 22.51
C ALA A 33 -5.42 39.32 22.65
N ASN A 34 -6.11 38.75 23.62
CA ASN A 34 -7.40 39.28 24.04
C ASN A 34 -7.20 40.59 24.83
N ALA A 35 -8.25 41.38 24.97
CA ALA A 35 -8.17 42.63 25.71
C ALA A 35 -7.69 42.38 27.17
N GLY A 36 -6.56 43.03 27.50
CA GLY A 36 -5.92 42.89 28.82
C GLY A 36 -5.09 41.62 29.03
N GLN A 37 -4.95 40.77 28.01
CA GLN A 37 -4.11 39.58 28.09
C GLN A 37 -2.63 39.97 27.88
N ASP A 38 -1.78 39.62 28.82
CA ASP A 38 -0.34 39.85 28.82
C ASP A 38 0.48 38.57 28.94
N THR A 39 -0.17 37.46 29.35
CA THR A 39 0.49 36.20 29.68
C THR A 39 0.18 35.14 28.61
N PHE A 40 1.23 34.47 28.12
CA PHE A 40 1.13 33.42 27.10
C PHE A 40 1.97 32.21 27.49
N VAL A 41 1.37 31.03 27.39
CA VAL A 41 2.01 29.74 27.66
C VAL A 41 1.78 28.87 26.41
N SER A 42 2.83 28.30 25.90
CA SER A 42 2.75 27.41 24.72
C SER A 42 3.99 26.52 24.58
N ASN A 43 4.04 25.77 23.49
CA ASN A 43 5.15 24.89 23.15
C ASN A 43 5.58 25.14 21.69
N ILE A 44 6.90 25.18 21.44
CA ILE A 44 7.49 25.41 20.12
C ILE A 44 8.30 24.21 19.61
N LYS A 45 8.22 23.05 20.27
CA LYS A 45 8.98 21.87 19.86
C LYS A 45 8.75 21.56 18.37
N PRO A 46 9.83 21.45 17.55
CA PRO A 46 9.72 21.06 16.15
C PRO A 46 9.11 19.66 16.01
N LEU A 47 8.44 19.41 14.88
CA LEU A 47 7.91 18.06 14.53
C LEU A 47 9.03 17.02 14.37
N GLN A 48 10.24 17.46 13.99
CA GLN A 48 11.42 16.60 13.93
C GLN A 48 11.95 16.35 15.34
N GLU A 49 11.80 15.15 15.87
CA GLU A 49 12.20 14.78 17.24
C GLU A 49 13.70 14.95 17.51
N SER A 50 14.55 14.82 16.46
CA SER A 50 16.00 14.98 16.54
C SER A 50 16.47 16.43 16.53
N ALA A 51 15.57 17.40 16.40
CA ALA A 51 15.90 18.83 16.41
C ALA A 51 16.38 19.28 17.80
N ILE A 52 17.49 19.99 17.82
CA ILE A 52 18.08 20.61 19.02
C ILE A 52 17.78 22.11 18.97
N MET A 53 17.05 22.63 19.94
CA MET A 53 16.70 24.04 20.04
C MET A 53 17.79 24.81 20.81
N ASP A 54 18.19 25.98 20.30
CA ASP A 54 19.14 26.87 20.97
C ASP A 54 18.40 27.88 21.86
N ALA A 55 18.47 27.67 23.18
CA ALA A 55 17.81 28.54 24.14
C ALA A 55 18.20 30.02 23.98
N SER A 56 19.43 30.31 23.61
CA SER A 56 19.94 31.69 23.49
C SER A 56 19.34 32.48 22.31
N THR A 57 18.72 31.78 21.36
CA THR A 57 18.07 32.39 20.18
C THR A 57 16.56 32.49 20.31
N PHE A 58 15.98 31.86 21.35
CA PHE A 58 14.53 31.87 21.54
C PHE A 58 14.04 33.28 21.84
N LYS A 59 13.03 33.71 21.13
CA LYS A 59 12.37 35.01 21.33
C LYS A 59 10.87 34.93 21.06
N VAL A 60 10.14 35.80 21.76
CA VAL A 60 8.72 36.04 21.50
C VAL A 60 8.54 37.50 21.12
N THR A 61 7.88 37.74 20.01
CA THR A 61 7.70 39.08 19.45
C THR A 61 6.23 39.41 19.26
N SER A 62 5.87 40.70 19.40
CA SER A 62 4.56 41.24 18.99
C SER A 62 4.75 42.66 18.45
N GLY A 63 4.76 42.85 17.15
CA GLY A 63 5.12 44.10 16.51
C GLY A 63 6.55 44.51 16.85
N THR A 64 6.73 45.61 17.61
CA THR A 64 8.04 46.08 18.07
C THR A 64 8.45 45.54 19.43
N LEU A 65 7.56 44.86 20.14
CA LEU A 65 7.85 44.26 21.45
C LEU A 65 8.65 42.96 21.25
N VAL A 66 9.71 42.78 22.06
CA VAL A 66 10.59 41.61 22.00
C VAL A 66 10.93 41.15 23.44
N ILE A 67 10.71 39.88 23.70
CA ILE A 67 11.16 39.17 24.89
C ILE A 67 12.14 38.09 24.41
N SER A 68 13.39 38.12 24.82
CA SER A 68 14.44 37.20 24.37
C SER A 68 14.98 36.38 25.54
N SER A 69 15.33 35.13 25.25
CA SER A 69 15.89 34.17 26.17
C SER A 69 17.41 34.28 26.23
N ASP A 70 18.02 33.96 27.36
CA ASP A 70 19.43 33.64 27.49
C ASP A 70 19.67 32.11 27.30
N ALA A 71 20.94 31.71 27.40
CA ALA A 71 21.30 30.28 27.26
C ALA A 71 20.72 29.39 28.40
N SER A 72 20.26 29.96 29.51
CA SER A 72 19.61 29.23 30.59
C SER A 72 18.09 29.08 30.39
N GLY A 73 17.53 29.74 29.39
CA GLY A 73 16.08 29.80 29.17
C GLY A 73 15.37 30.90 29.96
N THR A 74 16.11 31.81 30.64
CA THR A 74 15.53 32.97 31.32
C THR A 74 15.27 34.08 30.30
N MET A 75 14.06 34.62 30.28
CA MET A 75 13.63 35.59 29.28
C MET A 75 13.50 37.01 29.87
N THR A 76 13.99 37.99 29.13
CA THR A 76 13.96 39.42 29.48
C THR A 76 13.68 40.28 28.26
N GLY A 77 13.39 41.58 28.44
CA GLY A 77 13.10 42.54 27.38
C GLY A 77 11.81 43.33 27.69
N ASP A 78 10.89 43.39 26.73
CA ASP A 78 9.58 44.01 26.88
C ASP A 78 8.62 43.20 27.77
N GLY A 79 9.17 42.28 28.55
CA GLY A 79 8.50 41.38 29.45
C GLY A 79 9.48 40.43 30.10
N THR A 80 8.96 39.38 30.74
CA THR A 80 9.73 38.33 31.40
C THR A 80 9.15 36.94 31.01
N GLY A 81 9.96 35.90 31.23
CA GLY A 81 9.47 34.53 30.93
C GLY A 81 10.51 33.47 31.17
N THR A 82 10.15 32.26 30.75
CA THR A 82 11.02 31.09 30.78
C THR A 82 10.82 30.28 29.49
N PHE A 83 11.90 29.67 29.01
CA PHE A 83 11.90 28.74 27.90
C PHE A 83 12.70 27.49 28.27
N ASN A 84 12.17 26.33 27.96
CA ASN A 84 12.84 25.05 28.12
C ASN A 84 13.23 24.49 26.72
N ALA A 85 14.49 24.56 26.38
CA ALA A 85 15.00 24.11 25.06
C ALA A 85 14.90 22.58 24.86
N THR A 86 14.71 21.79 25.92
CA THR A 86 14.54 20.34 25.80
C THR A 86 13.11 19.97 25.42
N THR A 87 12.13 20.59 26.08
CA THR A 87 10.70 20.28 25.87
C THR A 87 10.03 21.21 24.88
N GLY A 88 10.60 22.40 24.62
CA GLY A 88 10.00 23.45 23.81
C GLY A 88 8.95 24.29 24.55
N ASP A 89 8.69 23.99 25.83
CA ASP A 89 7.71 24.75 26.61
C ASP A 89 8.23 26.15 26.96
N PHE A 90 7.34 27.12 26.86
CA PHE A 90 7.65 28.48 27.28
C PHE A 90 6.45 29.17 27.92
N SER A 91 6.77 30.13 28.79
CA SER A 91 5.81 31.03 29.39
C SER A 91 6.38 32.44 29.35
N VAL A 92 5.61 33.40 28.83
CA VAL A 92 6.01 34.82 28.77
C VAL A 92 4.92 35.72 29.33
N VAL A 93 5.36 36.82 29.95
CA VAL A 93 4.49 37.91 30.43
C VAL A 93 5.02 39.20 29.86
N PHE A 94 4.26 39.87 29.01
CA PHE A 94 4.58 41.20 28.49
C PHE A 94 4.34 42.28 29.57
N ASN A 95 5.13 43.35 29.51
CA ASN A 95 4.94 44.50 30.42
C ASN A 95 3.66 45.31 30.14
N GLY A 96 2.86 44.88 29.19
CA GLY A 96 1.56 45.42 28.79
C GLY A 96 0.91 44.54 27.74
N SER A 97 -0.37 44.70 27.46
CA SER A 97 -1.09 43.88 26.49
C SER A 97 -0.56 44.11 25.07
N PRO A 98 -0.02 43.09 24.39
CA PRO A 98 0.50 43.22 23.02
C PRO A 98 -0.63 43.48 22.03
N ALA A 99 -0.40 44.37 21.06
CA ALA A 99 -1.40 44.79 20.08
C ALA A 99 -1.26 44.11 18.70
N ALA A 100 -0.13 43.47 18.44
CA ALA A 100 0.13 42.73 17.19
C ALA A 100 0.11 41.21 17.42
N GLU A 101 0.17 40.48 16.34
CA GLU A 101 0.31 39.02 16.39
C GLU A 101 1.55 38.62 17.18
N ILE A 102 1.39 37.61 18.03
CA ILE A 102 2.44 37.09 18.89
C ILE A 102 3.08 35.89 18.23
N ILE A 103 4.38 35.97 17.98
CA ILE A 103 5.17 34.95 17.28
C ILE A 103 6.37 34.56 18.15
N ALA A 104 6.47 33.27 18.44
CA ALA A 104 7.66 32.69 19.06
C ALA A 104 8.54 32.06 17.97
N THR A 105 9.88 32.26 18.08
CA THR A 105 10.86 31.65 17.18
C THR A 105 12.06 31.14 17.94
N VAL A 106 12.71 30.08 17.46
CA VAL A 106 13.95 29.54 17.98
C VAL A 106 14.76 28.90 16.86
N ASP A 107 16.08 29.11 16.85
CA ASP A 107 16.96 28.41 15.95
C ASP A 107 17.08 26.94 16.35
N VAL A 108 17.17 26.10 15.34
CA VAL A 108 17.35 24.65 15.53
C VAL A 108 18.60 24.16 14.83
N SER A 109 19.13 23.07 15.33
CA SER A 109 20.26 22.35 14.73
C SER A 109 20.03 20.84 14.84
N TYR A 110 20.83 20.06 14.12
CA TYR A 110 20.81 18.61 14.14
C TYR A 110 22.22 18.08 14.32
N ALA A 111 22.41 17.12 15.21
CA ALA A 111 23.71 16.47 15.39
C ALA A 111 24.02 15.51 14.21
N ALA A 112 25.31 15.24 13.98
CA ALA A 112 25.70 14.14 13.12
C ALA A 112 25.15 12.81 13.66
N GLY A 113 24.67 11.93 12.78
CA GLY A 113 24.00 10.68 13.17
C GLY A 113 22.51 10.84 13.50
N SER A 114 21.99 12.07 13.54
CA SER A 114 20.54 12.28 13.70
C SER A 114 19.77 11.78 12.48
N THR A 115 18.61 11.16 12.70
CA THR A 115 17.67 10.83 11.64
C THR A 115 16.67 11.98 11.48
N VAL A 116 16.51 12.47 10.26
CA VAL A 116 15.51 13.47 9.89
C VAL A 116 14.52 12.87 8.90
N SER A 117 13.25 13.22 9.04
CA SER A 117 12.25 12.92 8.03
C SER A 117 12.34 13.99 6.95
N LEU A 118 12.59 13.61 5.72
CA LEU A 118 12.69 14.53 4.59
C LEU A 118 11.31 14.98 4.08
N GLY A 119 10.25 14.65 4.81
CA GLY A 119 8.88 14.99 4.46
C GLY A 119 8.38 14.15 3.30
N SER A 120 7.64 14.80 2.40
CA SER A 120 7.28 14.20 1.13
C SER A 120 8.44 14.37 0.16
N ASN A 121 8.87 13.27 -0.44
CA ASN A 121 9.72 13.30 -1.62
C ASN A 121 8.91 13.83 -2.83
N THR A 122 9.53 13.90 -4.00
CA THR A 122 8.87 14.32 -5.25
C THR A 122 7.63 13.49 -5.59
N ASN A 123 7.50 12.28 -5.05
CA ASN A 123 6.36 11.38 -5.22
C ASN A 123 5.37 11.38 -4.04
N GLY A 124 5.53 12.30 -3.08
CA GLY A 124 4.64 12.41 -1.92
C GLY A 124 4.86 11.37 -0.83
N LEU A 125 5.88 10.51 -0.94
CA LEU A 125 6.20 9.48 0.04
C LEU A 125 7.21 9.99 1.06
N PRO A 126 6.97 9.85 2.38
CA PRO A 126 7.93 10.24 3.40
C PRO A 126 9.11 9.26 3.41
N PHE A 127 10.32 9.78 3.60
CA PHE A 127 11.47 8.94 3.90
C PHE A 127 12.39 9.59 4.93
N ASN A 128 13.09 8.75 5.68
CA ASN A 128 14.02 9.15 6.72
C ASN A 128 15.45 9.09 6.20
N TYR A 129 16.27 10.08 6.61
CA TYR A 129 17.68 10.17 6.23
C TYR A 129 18.54 10.41 7.46
N THR A 130 19.62 9.63 7.60
CA THR A 130 20.58 9.84 8.69
C THR A 130 21.66 10.82 8.25
N LEU A 131 21.81 11.92 8.97
CA LEU A 131 22.73 12.97 8.66
C LEU A 131 24.18 12.52 8.86
N PRO A 132 25.06 12.59 7.85
CA PRO A 132 26.46 12.25 8.01
C PRO A 132 27.23 13.32 8.83
N ASN A 133 26.78 14.57 8.81
CA ASN A 133 27.38 15.71 9.52
C ASN A 133 26.29 16.48 10.28
N ALA A 134 26.71 17.24 11.29
CA ALA A 134 25.82 18.17 11.97
C ALA A 134 25.37 19.29 11.01
N LEU A 135 24.13 19.75 11.16
CA LEU A 135 23.57 20.87 10.41
C LEU A 135 23.11 21.97 11.39
N GLY A 136 23.55 23.19 11.16
CA GLY A 136 23.09 24.37 11.88
C GLY A 136 22.00 25.14 11.15
N MET A 137 21.51 26.19 11.79
CA MET A 137 20.49 27.07 11.21
C MET A 137 20.92 27.62 9.84
N GLY A 138 20.05 27.44 8.84
CA GLY A 138 20.28 27.89 7.47
C GLY A 138 21.04 26.90 6.58
N ASP A 139 21.69 25.88 7.15
CA ASP A 139 22.35 24.84 6.37
C ASP A 139 21.35 24.02 5.57
N SER A 140 21.82 23.47 4.45
CA SER A 140 21.00 22.58 3.62
C SER A 140 21.82 21.42 3.07
N ILE A 141 21.16 20.31 2.87
CA ILE A 141 21.67 19.15 2.14
C ILE A 141 20.73 18.79 1.01
N VAL A 142 21.26 18.21 -0.04
CA VAL A 142 20.48 17.60 -1.13
C VAL A 142 20.70 16.09 -1.03
N VAL A 143 19.63 15.35 -0.92
CA VAL A 143 19.65 13.90 -0.79
C VAL A 143 18.96 13.30 -2.00
N GLN A 144 19.53 12.25 -2.57
CA GLN A 144 18.89 11.50 -3.63
C GLN A 144 17.55 10.94 -3.11
N ASP A 145 16.48 11.17 -3.86
CA ASP A 145 15.20 10.54 -3.60
C ASP A 145 15.23 9.09 -4.10
N PRO A 146 15.17 8.08 -3.22
CA PRO A 146 15.17 6.68 -3.64
C PRO A 146 13.85 6.26 -4.32
N VAL A 147 12.83 7.09 -4.27
CA VAL A 147 11.54 6.77 -4.89
C VAL A 147 11.49 7.30 -6.31
N SER A 148 11.24 6.42 -7.25
CA SER A 148 10.98 6.77 -8.64
C SER A 148 9.63 6.25 -9.09
N SER A 149 8.99 6.98 -10.01
CA SER A 149 7.72 6.55 -10.59
C SER A 149 7.73 6.70 -12.11
N MET A 150 6.92 5.86 -12.76
CA MET A 150 6.61 5.97 -14.17
C MET A 150 5.11 5.73 -14.36
N PHE A 151 4.41 6.72 -14.91
CA PHE A 151 3.04 6.56 -15.34
C PHE A 151 3.03 6.37 -16.86
N ILE A 152 2.64 5.16 -17.29
CA ILE A 152 2.59 4.78 -18.70
C ILE A 152 1.13 4.70 -19.13
N VAL A 153 0.80 5.35 -20.23
CA VAL A 153 -0.56 5.36 -20.80
C VAL A 153 -0.53 4.99 -22.27
N GLY A 154 -1.46 4.11 -22.67
CA GLY A 154 -1.61 3.65 -24.04
C GLY A 154 -2.78 4.35 -24.73
N PHE A 155 -2.55 4.88 -25.92
CA PHE A 155 -3.55 5.49 -26.80
C PHE A 155 -3.72 4.71 -28.10
N SER A 156 -4.53 5.23 -28.99
CA SER A 156 -4.57 4.75 -30.38
C SER A 156 -3.30 5.19 -31.10
N GLY A 157 -2.51 4.22 -31.56
CA GLY A 157 -1.30 4.45 -32.32
C GLY A 157 -0.06 4.79 -31.52
N SER A 158 -0.12 5.02 -30.23
CA SER A 158 1.04 5.46 -29.43
C SER A 158 0.97 5.07 -27.95
N VAL A 159 2.15 5.04 -27.31
CA VAL A 159 2.32 4.85 -25.88
C VAL A 159 3.14 6.01 -25.33
N TRP A 160 2.72 6.58 -24.21
CA TRP A 160 3.34 7.73 -23.58
C TRP A 160 3.69 7.44 -22.13
N MET A 161 4.68 8.16 -21.62
CA MET A 161 5.15 8.06 -20.24
C MET A 161 5.36 9.44 -19.64
N THR A 162 5.12 9.55 -18.34
CA THR A 162 5.65 10.64 -17.51
C THR A 162 6.23 10.08 -16.23
N ARG A 163 7.21 10.77 -15.66
CA ARG A 163 7.79 10.48 -14.34
C ARG A 163 7.29 11.43 -13.26
N GLY A 164 6.66 12.53 -13.66
CA GLY A 164 6.14 13.54 -12.75
C GLY A 164 4.64 13.36 -12.39
N ALA A 165 4.06 12.17 -12.58
CA ALA A 165 2.62 11.98 -12.31
C ALA A 165 2.26 12.09 -10.82
N LEU A 166 3.19 11.82 -9.92
CA LEU A 166 3.03 11.92 -8.46
C LEU A 166 3.62 13.22 -7.89
N ASP A 167 4.25 14.04 -8.72
CA ASP A 167 4.67 15.38 -8.35
C ASP A 167 3.49 16.35 -8.54
N PHE A 168 2.81 16.68 -7.45
CA PHE A 168 1.65 17.57 -7.46
C PHE A 168 2.02 19.06 -7.48
N MET A 169 3.32 19.38 -7.44
CA MET A 169 3.80 20.77 -7.44
C MET A 169 4.13 21.27 -8.85
N ASP A 170 4.45 20.35 -9.77
CA ASP A 170 4.85 20.68 -11.13
C ASP A 170 3.91 20.07 -12.18
N THR A 171 3.89 20.66 -13.37
CA THR A 171 3.16 20.10 -14.51
C THR A 171 3.94 18.92 -15.10
N PRO A 172 3.34 17.70 -15.16
CA PRO A 172 4.04 16.54 -15.68
C PRO A 172 4.52 16.72 -17.14
N THR A 173 5.78 16.41 -17.40
CA THR A 173 6.31 16.32 -18.75
C THR A 173 6.07 14.93 -19.32
N TRP A 174 5.50 14.87 -20.54
CA TRP A 174 5.15 13.63 -21.21
C TRP A 174 6.12 13.30 -22.33
N TYR A 175 6.52 12.03 -22.38
CA TYR A 175 7.42 11.46 -23.38
C TYR A 175 6.70 10.39 -24.18
N LYS A 176 6.89 10.38 -25.50
CA LYS A 176 6.37 9.33 -26.37
C LYS A 176 7.33 8.13 -26.35
N LEU A 177 6.91 7.00 -25.79
CA LEU A 177 7.72 5.78 -25.72
C LEU A 177 7.69 4.96 -26.98
N ALA A 178 6.54 4.85 -27.66
CA ALA A 178 6.36 3.93 -28.76
C ALA A 178 5.28 4.38 -29.74
N ASN A 179 5.48 4.01 -31.02
CA ASN A 179 4.41 3.92 -31.99
C ASN A 179 3.92 2.47 -32.05
N ILE A 180 2.61 2.27 -32.01
CA ILE A 180 1.96 0.95 -32.08
C ILE A 180 0.89 0.93 -33.17
N THR A 181 0.53 -0.24 -33.65
CA THR A 181 -0.59 -0.39 -34.60
C THR A 181 -1.82 -0.88 -33.86
N GLY A 182 -2.90 -0.12 -33.92
CA GLY A 182 -4.14 -0.37 -33.20
C GLY A 182 -4.27 0.51 -31.94
N SER A 183 -5.39 0.38 -31.24
CA SER A 183 -5.61 1.08 -29.98
C SER A 183 -5.10 0.21 -28.82
N ALA A 184 -4.31 0.77 -27.92
CA ALA A 184 -3.92 0.09 -26.70
C ALA A 184 -5.16 -0.29 -25.86
N GLN A 185 -5.15 -1.49 -25.31
CA GLN A 185 -6.22 -2.04 -24.46
C GLN A 185 -5.69 -2.55 -23.13
N ALA A 186 -4.41 -2.94 -23.07
CA ALA A 186 -3.73 -3.40 -21.87
C ALA A 186 -2.31 -2.81 -21.85
N VAL A 187 -1.87 -2.43 -20.65
CA VAL A 187 -0.49 -2.01 -20.34
C VAL A 187 -0.09 -2.67 -19.04
N GLU A 188 1.07 -3.32 -19.01
CA GLU A 188 1.65 -3.89 -17.80
C GLU A 188 3.16 -3.65 -17.81
N VAL A 189 3.76 -3.42 -16.62
CA VAL A 189 5.18 -3.14 -16.44
C VAL A 189 5.82 -4.24 -15.62
N SER A 190 7.06 -4.62 -15.95
CA SER A 190 7.84 -5.57 -15.15
C SER A 190 8.15 -5.05 -13.75
N ALA A 191 8.39 -5.97 -12.82
CA ALA A 191 8.68 -5.61 -11.43
C ALA A 191 9.96 -4.75 -11.29
N ASP A 192 10.95 -4.96 -12.17
CA ASP A 192 12.17 -4.14 -12.22
C ASP A 192 12.01 -2.80 -12.94
N GLY A 193 10.82 -2.53 -13.52
CA GLY A 193 10.55 -1.30 -14.26
C GLY A 193 11.30 -1.15 -15.59
N ASN A 194 11.90 -2.22 -16.14
CA ASN A 194 12.69 -2.15 -17.36
C ASN A 194 11.92 -2.48 -18.63
N TYR A 195 10.79 -3.19 -18.50
CA TYR A 195 9.95 -3.60 -19.61
C TYR A 195 8.52 -3.14 -19.42
N ALA A 196 7.87 -2.71 -20.50
CA ALA A 196 6.42 -2.59 -20.58
C ALA A 196 5.89 -3.45 -21.73
N TRP A 197 4.76 -4.12 -21.51
CA TRP A 197 4.02 -4.82 -22.54
C TRP A 197 2.72 -4.10 -22.82
N VAL A 198 2.40 -3.96 -24.12
CA VAL A 198 1.21 -3.25 -24.55
C VAL A 198 0.41 -4.14 -25.50
N GLY A 199 -0.80 -4.46 -25.08
CA GLY A 199 -1.78 -5.21 -25.86
C GLY A 199 -2.73 -4.29 -26.59
N THR A 200 -3.12 -4.66 -27.82
CA THR A 200 -3.93 -3.81 -28.69
C THR A 200 -5.26 -4.43 -29.08
N SER A 201 -6.19 -3.58 -29.54
CA SER A 201 -7.53 -3.97 -30.01
C SER A 201 -7.53 -4.86 -31.26
N ASN A 202 -6.41 -4.96 -31.96
CA ASN A 202 -6.24 -5.78 -33.14
C ASN A 202 -5.32 -7.01 -32.93
N GLY A 203 -5.11 -7.38 -31.66
CA GLY A 203 -4.45 -8.62 -31.25
C GLY A 203 -2.92 -8.57 -31.26
N ARG A 204 -2.31 -7.40 -31.32
CA ARG A 204 -0.86 -7.27 -31.24
C ARG A 204 -0.40 -7.05 -29.82
N VAL A 205 0.74 -7.65 -29.48
CA VAL A 205 1.44 -7.45 -28.22
C VAL A 205 2.81 -6.87 -28.51
N TYR A 206 3.04 -5.67 -28.03
CA TYR A 206 4.33 -4.99 -28.12
C TYR A 206 5.08 -5.10 -26.82
N ARG A 207 6.39 -5.29 -26.87
CA ARG A 207 7.32 -5.12 -25.76
C ARG A 207 8.09 -3.83 -25.97
N ILE A 208 8.13 -3.00 -24.93
CA ILE A 208 8.97 -1.81 -24.84
C ILE A 208 10.04 -2.13 -23.81
N ALA A 209 11.31 -2.15 -24.19
CA ALA A 209 12.44 -2.52 -23.32
C ALA A 209 13.40 -1.36 -23.12
N GLY A 210 14.15 -1.35 -22.02
CA GLY A 210 15.13 -0.31 -21.72
C GLY A 210 14.55 0.90 -20.96
N LEU A 211 13.39 0.76 -20.32
CA LEU A 211 12.74 1.86 -19.59
C LEU A 211 13.58 2.43 -18.47
N GLN A 212 14.42 1.63 -17.82
CA GLN A 212 15.36 2.12 -16.80
C GLN A 212 16.37 3.09 -17.39
N GLY A 213 16.90 2.81 -18.59
CA GLY A 213 17.77 3.71 -19.33
C GLY A 213 17.06 5.01 -19.75
N ALA A 214 15.77 4.96 -20.01
CA ALA A 214 14.97 6.13 -20.39
C ALA A 214 14.79 7.15 -19.26
N ARG A 215 15.10 6.81 -18.02
CA ARG A 215 15.02 7.72 -16.87
C ARG A 215 16.03 8.87 -16.93
N SER A 216 17.13 8.71 -17.63
CA SER A 216 18.18 9.71 -17.78
C SER A 216 18.05 10.57 -19.04
N TYR A 217 17.07 10.29 -19.90
CA TYR A 217 16.89 10.99 -21.17
C TYR A 217 15.91 12.16 -21.06
N GLY A 218 16.16 13.21 -21.84
CA GLY A 218 15.25 14.32 -22.02
C GLY A 218 14.12 13.97 -23.01
N THR A 219 13.14 14.88 -23.13
CA THR A 219 11.95 14.72 -24.01
C THR A 219 12.33 14.43 -25.46
N ALA A 220 13.33 15.17 -25.99
CA ALA A 220 13.76 15.06 -27.38
C ALA A 220 14.36 13.69 -27.70
N ASP A 221 15.02 13.06 -26.73
CA ASP A 221 15.69 11.78 -26.92
C ASP A 221 14.68 10.64 -27.10
N LEU A 222 13.61 10.63 -26.28
CA LEU A 222 12.55 9.62 -26.38
C LEU A 222 11.71 9.78 -27.64
N ASP A 223 11.40 11.00 -28.05
CA ASP A 223 10.61 11.28 -29.25
C ASP A 223 11.39 11.05 -30.56
N SER A 224 12.71 11.23 -30.54
CA SER A 224 13.56 11.07 -31.73
C SER A 224 13.89 9.62 -32.07
N GLY A 225 13.58 8.66 -31.20
CA GLY A 225 13.96 7.25 -31.34
C GLY A 225 15.47 6.97 -31.20
N ALA A 226 16.24 7.96 -30.77
CA ALA A 226 17.68 7.82 -30.51
C ALA A 226 17.99 7.30 -29.10
N THR A 227 17.17 6.38 -28.59
CA THR A 227 17.18 6.00 -27.19
C THR A 227 17.59 4.55 -26.97
N ALA A 228 17.95 4.22 -25.73
CA ALA A 228 18.12 2.85 -25.27
C ALA A 228 16.77 2.07 -25.23
N VAL A 229 15.64 2.70 -25.51
CA VAL A 229 14.33 2.08 -25.56
C VAL A 229 14.13 1.39 -26.91
N SER A 230 13.87 0.09 -26.88
CA SER A 230 13.45 -0.69 -28.07
C SER A 230 11.96 -1.02 -28.02
N VAL A 231 11.34 -1.10 -29.19
CA VAL A 231 9.92 -1.44 -29.36
C VAL A 231 9.79 -2.59 -30.33
N ASP A 232 9.36 -3.75 -29.82
CA ASP A 232 9.27 -4.97 -30.60
C ASP A 232 7.82 -5.50 -30.63
N LEU A 233 7.34 -5.91 -31.81
CA LEU A 233 6.11 -6.71 -31.92
C LEU A 233 6.47 -8.16 -31.57
N VAL A 234 6.09 -8.61 -30.38
CA VAL A 234 6.51 -9.92 -29.83
C VAL A 234 5.46 -11.02 -30.00
N HIS A 235 4.19 -10.66 -30.16
CA HIS A 235 3.12 -11.62 -30.44
C HIS A 235 1.97 -10.98 -31.22
N SER A 236 1.22 -11.78 -31.98
CA SER A 236 0.07 -11.29 -32.74
C SER A 236 -0.98 -12.38 -32.95
N VAL A 237 -2.22 -12.08 -32.57
CA VAL A 237 -3.42 -12.89 -32.90
C VAL A 237 -4.40 -11.97 -33.61
N ILE A 238 -4.24 -11.87 -34.92
CA ILE A 238 -4.95 -10.89 -35.76
C ILE A 238 -6.47 -11.02 -35.61
N GLY A 239 -7.16 -9.89 -35.52
CA GLY A 239 -8.61 -9.82 -35.39
C GLY A 239 -9.15 -10.07 -33.96
N ARG A 240 -8.26 -10.24 -32.97
CA ARG A 240 -8.60 -10.43 -31.59
C ARG A 240 -8.33 -9.14 -30.77
N ASN A 241 -8.99 -9.00 -29.65
CA ASN A 241 -8.73 -7.94 -28.70
C ASN A 241 -7.90 -8.47 -27.51
N VAL A 242 -6.71 -7.89 -27.29
CA VAL A 242 -5.92 -8.18 -26.08
C VAL A 242 -6.59 -7.49 -24.91
N THR A 243 -7.11 -8.25 -23.98
CA THR A 243 -7.88 -7.73 -22.85
C THR A 243 -7.04 -7.45 -21.61
N SER A 244 -6.01 -8.28 -21.37
CA SER A 244 -5.08 -8.10 -20.27
C SER A 244 -3.71 -8.69 -20.62
N ILE A 245 -2.70 -8.13 -19.97
CA ILE A 245 -1.35 -8.69 -19.91
C ILE A 245 -0.98 -8.77 -18.43
N ALA A 246 -0.35 -9.87 -18.02
CA ALA A 246 0.21 -10.02 -16.67
C ALA A 246 1.66 -10.45 -16.79
N VAL A 247 2.53 -9.83 -16.01
CA VAL A 247 3.95 -10.17 -15.88
C VAL A 247 4.18 -10.79 -14.51
N ASP A 248 4.91 -11.89 -14.46
CA ASP A 248 5.30 -12.51 -13.20
C ASP A 248 6.18 -11.54 -12.39
N PRO A 249 5.81 -11.20 -11.14
CA PRO A 249 6.57 -10.27 -10.32
C PRO A 249 7.99 -10.75 -10.00
N ASN A 250 8.25 -12.05 -10.12
CA ASN A 250 9.55 -12.66 -9.80
C ASN A 250 10.38 -12.97 -11.05
N ASN A 251 9.79 -12.89 -12.26
CA ASN A 251 10.50 -13.24 -13.48
C ASN A 251 9.88 -12.56 -14.72
N ASN A 252 10.56 -11.57 -15.26
CA ASN A 252 10.12 -10.77 -16.43
C ASN A 252 9.94 -11.60 -17.71
N ASP A 253 10.53 -12.79 -17.80
CA ASP A 253 10.35 -13.71 -18.95
C ASP A 253 8.96 -14.35 -18.98
N ARG A 254 8.25 -14.33 -17.87
CA ARG A 254 6.97 -15.02 -17.74
C ARG A 254 5.83 -14.02 -17.89
N VAL A 255 5.15 -14.14 -19.02
CA VAL A 255 4.08 -13.21 -19.40
C VAL A 255 2.84 -13.98 -19.84
N LEU A 256 1.69 -13.60 -19.28
CA LEU A 256 0.37 -14.04 -19.72
C LEU A 256 -0.28 -12.94 -20.57
N VAL A 257 -0.94 -13.37 -21.64
CA VAL A 257 -1.75 -12.51 -22.50
C VAL A 257 -3.14 -13.11 -22.61
N THR A 258 -4.17 -12.32 -22.34
CA THR A 258 -5.55 -12.76 -22.46
C THR A 258 -6.28 -12.07 -23.59
N LEU A 259 -7.25 -12.77 -24.17
CA LEU A 259 -7.98 -12.31 -25.33
C LEU A 259 -9.48 -12.30 -25.09
N GLY A 260 -10.15 -11.26 -25.60
CA GLY A 260 -11.60 -11.14 -25.70
C GLY A 260 -12.17 -11.75 -26.98
N ASN A 261 -13.35 -11.27 -27.38
CA ASN A 261 -14.13 -11.63 -28.58
C ASN A 261 -14.78 -13.01 -28.52
N TYR A 262 -16.10 -13.03 -28.39
CA TYR A 262 -16.91 -14.24 -28.48
C TYR A 262 -16.76 -14.97 -29.83
N GLY A 263 -17.09 -16.23 -29.85
CA GLY A 263 -17.07 -17.05 -31.04
C GLY A 263 -15.68 -17.49 -31.51
N ASN A 264 -14.69 -17.39 -30.65
CA ASN A 264 -13.30 -17.76 -30.89
C ASN A 264 -12.82 -18.90 -30.00
N GLN A 265 -11.58 -19.33 -30.21
CA GLN A 265 -10.81 -20.26 -29.39
C GLN A 265 -9.48 -19.59 -29.01
N ASN A 266 -8.74 -20.19 -28.10
CA ASN A 266 -7.43 -19.73 -27.64
C ASN A 266 -7.49 -18.33 -27.00
N PHE A 267 -7.85 -18.31 -25.74
CA PHE A 267 -8.07 -17.07 -24.99
C PHE A 267 -6.91 -16.72 -24.07
N VAL A 268 -6.04 -17.68 -23.71
CA VAL A 268 -4.91 -17.49 -22.82
C VAL A 268 -3.63 -17.92 -23.51
N TYR A 269 -2.67 -17.02 -23.58
CA TYR A 269 -1.33 -17.27 -24.10
C TYR A 269 -0.29 -17.03 -23.00
N TYR A 270 0.76 -17.80 -23.02
CA TYR A 270 1.87 -17.71 -22.07
C TYR A 270 3.21 -17.78 -22.78
N SER A 271 4.13 -16.91 -22.37
CA SER A 271 5.55 -16.98 -22.69
C SER A 271 6.36 -17.23 -21.43
N GLY A 272 7.37 -18.07 -21.52
CA GLY A 272 8.40 -18.25 -20.50
C GLY A 272 9.75 -17.64 -20.88
N ASN A 273 9.80 -16.88 -22.00
CA ASN A 273 10.99 -16.24 -22.54
C ASN A 273 10.65 -14.87 -23.17
N ALA A 274 9.71 -14.13 -22.58
CA ALA A 274 9.15 -12.90 -23.15
C ALA A 274 10.17 -11.77 -23.34
N THR A 275 11.29 -11.76 -22.61
CA THR A 275 12.36 -10.77 -22.76
C THR A 275 13.40 -11.14 -23.82
N SER A 276 13.39 -12.37 -24.33
CA SER A 276 14.33 -12.81 -25.35
C SER A 276 14.13 -12.06 -26.69
N ALA A 277 15.14 -12.12 -27.57
CA ALA A 277 15.05 -11.52 -28.91
C ALA A 277 13.94 -12.14 -29.77
N ASN A 278 13.62 -13.42 -29.55
CA ASN A 278 12.58 -14.15 -30.28
C ASN A 278 11.68 -14.89 -29.27
N PRO A 279 10.76 -14.19 -28.62
CA PRO A 279 9.90 -14.80 -27.61
C PRO A 279 8.87 -15.73 -28.26
N THR A 280 8.50 -16.78 -27.53
CA THR A 280 7.47 -17.74 -27.95
C THR A 280 6.28 -17.68 -27.04
N PHE A 281 5.09 -17.65 -27.62
CA PHE A 281 3.83 -17.67 -26.90
C PHE A 281 3.04 -18.94 -27.24
N SER A 282 2.64 -19.68 -26.22
CA SER A 282 1.87 -20.92 -26.36
C SER A 282 0.49 -20.79 -25.74
N VAL A 283 -0.49 -21.45 -26.33
CA VAL A 283 -1.87 -21.50 -25.82
C VAL A 283 -1.92 -22.25 -24.49
N LYS A 284 -2.66 -21.71 -23.54
CA LYS A 284 -2.83 -22.24 -22.18
C LYS A 284 -4.30 -22.36 -21.76
N ASP A 285 -5.19 -22.53 -22.71
CA ASP A 285 -6.62 -22.70 -22.40
C ASP A 285 -6.91 -23.98 -21.61
N GLY A 286 -6.14 -25.05 -21.84
CA GLY A 286 -6.33 -26.33 -21.14
C GLY A 286 -7.78 -26.82 -21.20
N ASN A 287 -8.42 -26.90 -20.03
CA ASN A 287 -9.82 -27.28 -19.89
C ASN A 287 -10.81 -26.11 -19.84
N LEU A 288 -10.37 -24.87 -20.12
CA LEU A 288 -11.29 -23.73 -20.20
C LEU A 288 -12.28 -23.89 -21.35
N GLY A 289 -13.49 -23.40 -21.16
CA GLY A 289 -14.46 -23.29 -22.25
C GLY A 289 -14.11 -22.15 -23.22
N ASN A 290 -14.81 -22.14 -24.37
CA ASN A 290 -14.63 -21.09 -25.40
C ASN A 290 -15.36 -19.80 -25.02
N PHE A 291 -14.85 -19.07 -24.04
CA PHE A 291 -15.39 -17.79 -23.58
C PHE A 291 -14.29 -16.76 -23.35
N PRO A 292 -14.62 -15.47 -23.47
CA PRO A 292 -13.66 -14.38 -23.26
C PRO A 292 -12.97 -14.42 -21.89
N VAL A 293 -11.68 -14.10 -21.88
CA VAL A 293 -10.88 -13.87 -20.67
C VAL A 293 -10.51 -12.40 -20.65
N TYR A 294 -10.80 -11.71 -19.56
CA TYR A 294 -10.70 -10.25 -19.47
C TYR A 294 -9.55 -9.75 -18.62
N ALA A 295 -9.11 -10.55 -17.67
CA ALA A 295 -8.05 -10.18 -16.74
C ALA A 295 -7.15 -11.37 -16.44
N ALA A 296 -5.90 -11.09 -16.07
CA ALA A 296 -4.96 -12.10 -15.59
C ALA A 296 -4.04 -11.50 -14.52
N THR A 297 -3.54 -12.34 -13.62
CA THR A 297 -2.44 -12.03 -12.71
C THR A 297 -1.68 -13.30 -12.36
N PHE A 298 -0.39 -13.16 -12.04
CA PHE A 298 0.39 -14.20 -11.37
C PHE A 298 0.30 -13.99 -9.86
N ASP A 299 0.45 -15.07 -9.09
CA ASP A 299 0.64 -14.97 -7.66
C ASP A 299 2.10 -14.57 -7.36
N LYS A 300 2.28 -13.56 -6.49
CA LYS A 300 3.60 -13.10 -6.04
C LYS A 300 4.39 -14.19 -5.31
N ALA A 301 3.70 -15.03 -4.52
CA ALA A 301 4.34 -16.09 -3.74
C ALA A 301 4.70 -17.32 -4.58
N ASN A 302 4.03 -17.55 -5.71
CA ASN A 302 4.25 -18.73 -6.54
C ASN A 302 4.10 -18.40 -8.03
N SER A 303 5.21 -18.24 -8.69
CA SER A 303 5.27 -17.94 -10.14
C SER A 303 4.58 -18.96 -11.05
N ASN A 304 4.28 -20.17 -10.58
CA ASN A 304 3.52 -21.15 -11.35
C ASN A 304 2.02 -20.96 -11.24
N TYR A 305 1.57 -20.26 -10.21
CA TYR A 305 0.15 -20.01 -9.95
C TYR A 305 -0.33 -18.81 -10.78
N ALA A 306 -1.37 -19.03 -11.56
CA ALA A 306 -1.98 -18.00 -12.39
C ALA A 306 -3.48 -17.95 -12.14
N ILE A 307 -4.04 -16.74 -12.18
CA ILE A 307 -5.43 -16.44 -11.93
C ILE A 307 -5.96 -15.63 -13.10
N ILE A 308 -7.14 -15.98 -13.59
CA ILE A 308 -7.79 -15.28 -14.69
C ILE A 308 -9.22 -14.87 -14.34
N GLY A 309 -9.60 -13.69 -14.79
CA GLY A 309 -10.98 -13.20 -14.76
C GLY A 309 -11.64 -13.43 -16.11
N THR A 310 -12.77 -14.11 -16.10
CA THR A 310 -13.46 -14.56 -17.31
C THR A 310 -14.90 -14.03 -17.35
N GLU A 311 -15.64 -14.38 -18.42
CA GLU A 311 -17.08 -14.16 -18.53
C GLU A 311 -17.88 -14.82 -17.41
N TYR A 312 -17.38 -15.93 -16.86
CA TYR A 312 -18.06 -16.74 -15.84
C TYR A 312 -17.35 -16.75 -14.48
N GLY A 313 -16.73 -15.65 -14.12
CA GLY A 313 -16.03 -15.50 -12.83
C GLY A 313 -14.53 -15.75 -12.93
N ILE A 314 -13.96 -16.21 -11.84
CA ILE A 314 -12.51 -16.41 -11.65
C ILE A 314 -12.17 -17.89 -11.84
N PHE A 315 -11.06 -18.12 -12.53
CA PHE A 315 -10.42 -19.43 -12.63
C PHE A 315 -8.95 -19.31 -12.24
N SER A 316 -8.42 -20.35 -11.64
CA SER A 316 -7.01 -20.43 -11.26
C SER A 316 -6.37 -21.74 -11.68
N THR A 317 -5.04 -21.73 -11.84
CA THR A 317 -4.24 -22.92 -12.08
C THR A 317 -3.00 -22.91 -11.19
N THR A 318 -2.65 -24.06 -10.65
CA THR A 318 -1.44 -24.20 -9.83
C THR A 318 -0.17 -24.33 -10.65
N ASN A 319 -0.26 -24.56 -11.96
CA ASN A 319 0.89 -24.63 -12.83
C ASN A 319 0.55 -24.25 -14.28
N VAL A 320 0.77 -22.99 -14.62
CA VAL A 320 0.58 -22.45 -15.96
C VAL A 320 1.67 -22.88 -16.96
N ASN A 321 2.81 -23.40 -16.47
CA ASN A 321 3.92 -23.80 -17.34
C ASN A 321 3.67 -25.08 -18.14
N VAL A 322 2.83 -25.98 -17.62
CA VAL A 322 2.53 -27.24 -18.32
C VAL A 322 1.87 -27.00 -19.67
N LEU A 323 1.97 -27.92 -20.58
CA LEU A 323 1.43 -27.78 -21.93
C LEU A 323 -0.08 -27.50 -21.93
N ASN A 324 -0.83 -28.25 -21.12
CA ASN A 324 -2.27 -28.12 -20.95
C ASN A 324 -2.59 -27.92 -19.45
N PRO A 325 -2.63 -26.70 -18.94
CA PRO A 325 -2.95 -26.44 -17.54
C PRO A 325 -4.40 -26.82 -17.25
N THR A 326 -4.64 -27.27 -16.01
CA THR A 326 -5.99 -27.47 -15.51
C THR A 326 -6.43 -26.21 -14.78
N TRP A 327 -7.49 -25.58 -15.23
CA TRP A 327 -8.10 -24.43 -14.61
C TRP A 327 -9.26 -24.86 -13.73
N GLY A 328 -9.22 -24.51 -12.45
CA GLY A 328 -10.29 -24.69 -11.48
C GLY A 328 -11.13 -23.42 -11.36
N ALA A 329 -12.43 -23.54 -11.19
CA ALA A 329 -13.30 -22.40 -10.90
C ALA A 329 -13.13 -21.98 -9.43
N ASP A 330 -12.84 -20.69 -9.20
CA ASP A 330 -12.50 -20.16 -7.88
C ASP A 330 -13.46 -19.03 -7.50
N ASN A 331 -14.74 -19.40 -7.38
CA ASN A 331 -15.86 -18.47 -7.21
C ASN A 331 -16.54 -18.59 -5.85
N SER A 332 -15.86 -19.07 -4.80
CA SER A 332 -16.43 -19.13 -3.46
C SER A 332 -16.77 -17.72 -2.96
N GLY A 333 -18.05 -17.47 -2.66
CA GLY A 333 -18.53 -16.14 -2.27
C GLY A 333 -18.66 -15.12 -3.42
N LEU A 334 -18.22 -15.46 -4.63
CA LEU A 334 -18.32 -14.62 -5.82
C LEU A 334 -19.42 -15.16 -6.76
N ALA A 335 -20.35 -14.30 -7.17
CA ALA A 335 -21.29 -14.68 -8.22
C ALA A 335 -20.55 -14.91 -9.55
N ARG A 336 -21.05 -15.86 -10.37
CA ARG A 336 -20.51 -16.12 -11.72
C ARG A 336 -20.91 -15.01 -12.69
N VAL A 337 -20.21 -13.89 -12.59
CA VAL A 337 -20.37 -12.69 -13.43
C VAL A 337 -19.05 -12.37 -14.10
N PRO A 338 -19.03 -11.59 -15.19
CA PRO A 338 -17.78 -11.17 -15.83
C PRO A 338 -16.85 -10.45 -14.84
N VAL A 339 -15.57 -10.84 -14.85
CA VAL A 339 -14.52 -10.24 -14.04
C VAL A 339 -13.55 -9.50 -14.97
N PHE A 340 -13.62 -8.18 -14.97
CA PHE A 340 -12.88 -7.33 -15.91
C PHE A 340 -11.50 -6.90 -15.41
N THR A 341 -11.27 -6.98 -14.12
CA THR A 341 -10.00 -6.55 -13.51
C THR A 341 -9.60 -7.53 -12.42
N LEU A 342 -8.33 -7.91 -12.45
CA LEU A 342 -7.64 -8.61 -11.37
C LEU A 342 -6.37 -7.86 -11.06
N LYS A 343 -6.15 -7.53 -9.80
CA LYS A 343 -4.90 -6.94 -9.33
C LYS A 343 -4.52 -7.57 -8.00
N GLN A 344 -3.28 -7.98 -7.90
CA GLN A 344 -2.68 -8.37 -6.63
C GLN A 344 -2.02 -7.15 -6.02
N TYR A 345 -2.30 -6.88 -4.75
CA TYR A 345 -1.60 -5.84 -4.01
C TYR A 345 -0.15 -6.26 -3.79
N ARG A 346 0.75 -5.41 -4.22
CA ARG A 346 2.20 -5.64 -4.14
C ARG A 346 2.85 -4.36 -3.65
N THR A 347 3.49 -4.41 -2.50
CA THR A 347 4.36 -3.33 -2.06
C THR A 347 5.75 -3.55 -2.65
N ASN A 348 6.31 -2.54 -3.29
CA ASN A 348 7.73 -2.49 -3.63
C ASN A 348 8.54 -1.90 -2.47
N LYS A 349 7.96 -1.92 -1.27
CA LYS A 349 8.64 -1.39 -0.09
C LYS A 349 9.59 -2.46 0.44
N ASN A 350 10.89 -2.13 0.53
CA ASN A 350 11.80 -2.68 1.52
C ASN A 350 11.39 -2.14 2.91
N SER A 351 10.10 -2.14 3.20
CA SER A 351 9.57 -1.74 4.47
C SER A 351 9.84 -2.89 5.45
N THR A 352 10.65 -2.62 6.44
CA THR A 352 10.70 -3.43 7.67
C THR A 352 9.44 -3.22 8.51
N ASP A 353 8.50 -2.41 8.02
CA ASP A 353 7.19 -2.23 8.64
C ASP A 353 6.26 -3.34 8.15
N ASP A 354 6.19 -4.36 8.95
CA ASP A 354 5.42 -5.59 8.76
C ASP A 354 3.90 -5.40 8.94
N SER A 355 3.44 -4.16 9.02
CA SER A 355 2.04 -3.81 9.26
C SER A 355 1.18 -3.77 8.00
N ASP A 356 1.73 -4.07 6.79
CA ASP A 356 0.94 -4.06 5.57
C ASP A 356 0.12 -5.35 5.42
N VAL A 357 -0.99 -5.40 6.12
CA VAL A 357 -1.92 -6.54 6.18
C VAL A 357 -2.55 -6.92 4.83
N MET A 358 -2.37 -6.11 3.76
CA MET A 358 -2.94 -6.39 2.44
C MET A 358 -1.93 -6.92 1.42
N GLU A 359 -0.65 -7.05 1.78
CA GLU A 359 0.38 -7.56 0.87
C GLU A 359 0.01 -8.94 0.31
N GLY A 360 -0.10 -9.03 -1.03
CA GLY A 360 -0.47 -10.23 -1.76
C GLY A 360 -1.98 -10.47 -1.89
N ASP A 361 -2.83 -9.65 -1.29
CA ASP A 361 -4.28 -9.74 -1.48
C ASP A 361 -4.64 -9.51 -2.95
N ILE A 362 -5.63 -10.25 -3.43
CA ILE A 362 -6.10 -10.15 -4.81
C ILE A 362 -7.45 -9.46 -4.83
N PHE A 363 -7.55 -8.43 -5.64
CA PHE A 363 -8.77 -7.67 -5.86
C PHE A 363 -9.34 -8.00 -7.24
N ALA A 364 -10.64 -8.28 -7.27
CA ALA A 364 -11.39 -8.58 -8.50
C ALA A 364 -12.48 -7.54 -8.72
N GLY A 365 -12.42 -6.81 -9.84
CA GLY A 365 -13.47 -5.91 -10.28
C GLY A 365 -14.46 -6.63 -11.19
N THR A 366 -15.74 -6.66 -10.82
CA THR A 366 -16.80 -7.45 -11.47
C THR A 366 -17.83 -6.59 -12.16
N PHE A 367 -18.54 -7.17 -13.14
CA PHE A 367 -19.67 -6.50 -13.77
C PHE A 367 -20.90 -6.49 -12.86
N GLY A 368 -21.25 -5.30 -12.38
CA GLY A 368 -22.49 -5.05 -11.63
C GLY A 368 -22.56 -5.64 -10.21
N ARG A 369 -21.44 -6.18 -9.67
CA ARG A 369 -21.39 -6.72 -8.31
C ARG A 369 -20.32 -6.09 -7.43
N GLY A 370 -19.65 -5.03 -7.93
CA GLY A 370 -18.60 -4.33 -7.18
C GLY A 370 -17.24 -5.03 -7.21
N THR A 371 -16.43 -4.74 -6.20
CA THR A 371 -15.08 -5.29 -6.04
C THR A 371 -15.07 -6.32 -4.93
N PHE A 372 -14.37 -7.42 -5.17
CA PHE A 372 -14.13 -8.49 -4.21
C PHE A 372 -12.65 -8.57 -3.88
N GLN A 373 -12.34 -8.99 -2.67
CA GLN A 373 -10.99 -9.19 -2.16
C GLN A 373 -10.86 -10.62 -1.66
N THR A 374 -9.71 -11.24 -1.89
CA THR A 374 -9.36 -12.54 -1.29
C THR A 374 -7.92 -12.56 -0.80
N THR A 375 -7.72 -13.19 0.34
CA THR A 375 -6.43 -13.49 0.95
C THR A 375 -6.08 -14.98 0.86
N THR A 376 -7.03 -15.82 0.42
CA THR A 376 -6.95 -17.30 0.52
C THR A 376 -6.06 -17.96 -0.52
N LEU A 377 -5.61 -17.22 -1.55
CA LEU A 377 -4.71 -17.75 -2.57
C LEU A 377 -3.22 -17.61 -2.21
N MET A 378 -2.91 -17.05 -1.05
CA MET A 378 -1.55 -16.90 -0.57
C MET A 378 -1.08 -18.16 0.15
N THR A 379 -0.08 -18.81 -0.40
CA THR A 379 0.57 -19.97 0.25
C THR A 379 1.51 -19.58 1.39
N THR A 380 1.93 -18.31 1.46
CA THR A 380 2.68 -17.73 2.59
C THR A 380 2.50 -16.21 2.59
N ARG A 381 1.80 -15.67 3.58
CA ARG A 381 2.04 -14.29 3.99
C ARG A 381 3.43 -14.25 4.63
N PRO A 382 4.32 -13.33 4.27
CA PRO A 382 5.39 -12.97 5.17
C PRO A 382 4.76 -12.15 6.30
N ILE A 383 4.23 -12.83 7.30
CA ILE A 383 3.91 -12.21 8.58
C ILE A 383 5.24 -12.11 9.29
N GLY A 384 5.77 -10.91 9.48
CA GLY A 384 6.93 -10.68 10.33
C GLY A 384 6.63 -10.81 11.82
N ILE A 385 5.93 -11.88 12.16
CA ILE A 385 5.95 -12.46 13.48
C ILE A 385 6.66 -13.78 13.28
N GLU A 386 7.79 -13.99 13.94
CA GLU A 386 8.40 -15.30 14.05
C GLU A 386 7.27 -16.27 14.40
N GLU A 387 6.90 -17.12 13.44
CA GLU A 387 5.99 -18.22 13.67
C GLU A 387 6.66 -19.11 14.67
N GLN A 388 6.30 -18.95 15.93
CA GLN A 388 6.63 -19.92 16.95
C GLN A 388 6.00 -21.22 16.49
N ALA A 389 6.82 -22.10 15.93
CA ALA A 389 6.42 -23.40 15.42
C ALA A 389 5.47 -24.07 16.43
N GLY A 390 4.21 -24.23 16.06
CA GLY A 390 3.22 -24.96 16.84
C GLY A 390 2.00 -24.16 17.24
N ILE A 391 1.29 -23.47 16.31
CA ILE A 391 -0.10 -23.06 16.56
C ILE A 391 -0.95 -23.58 15.41
N ASP A 392 -1.67 -24.61 15.79
CA ASP A 392 -2.72 -25.28 15.09
C ASP A 392 -3.81 -24.32 14.61
N GLU A 393 -4.43 -24.75 13.49
CA GLU A 393 -5.75 -24.42 12.96
C GLU A 393 -6.61 -23.52 13.88
N GLN A 394 -7.04 -22.38 13.35
CA GLN A 394 -8.12 -21.61 13.99
C GLN A 394 -9.24 -22.56 14.40
N ALA A 395 -9.49 -22.65 15.69
CA ALA A 395 -10.52 -23.50 16.22
C ALA A 395 -11.86 -23.09 15.60
N THR A 396 -12.41 -23.92 14.73
CA THR A 396 -13.73 -23.68 14.15
C THR A 396 -14.75 -23.83 15.25
N ILE A 397 -15.38 -22.73 15.68
CA ILE A 397 -16.46 -22.76 16.68
C ILE A 397 -17.78 -23.06 15.99
N LYS A 398 -18.50 -24.05 16.52
CA LYS A 398 -19.89 -24.32 16.19
C LYS A 398 -20.78 -24.10 17.40
N LEU A 399 -22.00 -23.61 17.18
CA LEU A 399 -22.97 -23.34 18.23
C LEU A 399 -24.26 -24.11 17.93
N PHE A 400 -24.80 -24.79 18.93
CA PHE A 400 -26.11 -25.44 18.83
C PHE A 400 -26.80 -25.55 20.20
N PRO A 401 -28.11 -25.20 20.29
CA PRO A 401 -28.87 -24.52 19.24
C PRO A 401 -28.37 -23.07 19.03
N ASN A 402 -28.51 -22.57 17.81
CA ASN A 402 -28.37 -21.18 17.45
C ASN A 402 -29.40 -20.84 16.35
N PRO A 403 -30.51 -20.12 16.65
CA PRO A 403 -30.76 -19.33 17.86
C PRO A 403 -30.84 -20.16 19.13
N ALA A 404 -30.34 -19.56 20.23
CA ALA A 404 -30.37 -20.11 21.57
C ALA A 404 -31.54 -19.52 22.37
N ASP A 405 -32.16 -20.35 23.18
CA ASP A 405 -33.14 -19.94 24.20
C ASP A 405 -32.38 -19.72 25.54
N ASP A 406 -32.39 -20.65 26.45
CA ASP A 406 -31.74 -20.54 27.77
C ASP A 406 -30.23 -20.87 27.71
N ALA A 407 -29.81 -21.71 26.79
CA ALA A 407 -28.39 -22.12 26.66
C ALA A 407 -28.03 -22.54 25.25
N THR A 408 -26.72 -22.43 24.93
CA THR A 408 -26.13 -23.00 23.72
C THR A 408 -24.91 -23.85 24.09
N THR A 409 -24.55 -24.78 23.21
CA THR A 409 -23.29 -25.53 23.31
C THR A 409 -22.32 -25.00 22.32
N LEU A 410 -21.15 -24.60 22.80
CA LEU A 410 -19.98 -24.22 22.00
C LEU A 410 -19.13 -25.47 21.77
N GLU A 411 -18.99 -25.88 20.52
CA GLU A 411 -18.13 -26.98 20.08
C GLU A 411 -16.90 -26.42 19.39
N ALA A 412 -15.70 -26.85 19.79
CA ALA A 412 -14.46 -26.45 19.18
C ALA A 412 -13.40 -27.57 19.27
N THR A 413 -12.53 -27.66 18.26
CA THR A 413 -11.33 -28.51 18.32
C THR A 413 -10.22 -27.74 18.99
N LEU A 414 -9.73 -28.19 20.15
CA LEU A 414 -8.81 -27.48 21.01
C LEU A 414 -7.65 -28.37 21.43
N ALA A 415 -6.49 -27.77 21.73
CA ALA A 415 -5.45 -28.44 22.50
C ALA A 415 -5.83 -28.45 24.01
N GLU A 416 -5.28 -29.37 24.76
CA GLU A 416 -5.45 -29.37 26.22
C GLU A 416 -5.00 -28.06 26.85
N GLY A 417 -5.85 -27.46 27.69
CA GLY A 417 -5.58 -26.17 28.35
C GLY A 417 -6.84 -25.43 28.81
N THR A 418 -6.61 -24.30 29.47
CA THR A 418 -7.68 -23.41 29.94
C THR A 418 -7.98 -22.33 28.88
N TYR A 419 -9.25 -22.08 28.65
CA TYR A 419 -9.77 -21.10 27.71
C TYR A 419 -10.85 -20.25 28.36
N THR A 420 -11.10 -19.07 27.84
CA THR A 420 -12.19 -18.19 28.28
C THR A 420 -13.22 -18.04 27.18
N ILE A 421 -14.48 -18.43 27.44
CA ILE A 421 -15.60 -18.12 26.56
C ILE A 421 -16.13 -16.74 26.91
N GLU A 422 -16.22 -15.86 25.92
CA GLU A 422 -16.72 -14.51 26.09
C GLU A 422 -17.89 -14.23 25.13
N VAL A 423 -18.98 -13.63 25.65
CA VAL A 423 -20.09 -13.13 24.83
C VAL A 423 -20.08 -11.60 24.86
N ILE A 424 -20.09 -11.00 23.66
CA ILE A 424 -19.92 -9.56 23.45
C ILE A 424 -21.18 -9.02 22.78
N ASP A 425 -21.71 -7.89 23.27
CA ASP A 425 -22.83 -7.19 22.64
C ASP A 425 -22.38 -6.39 21.40
N LEU A 426 -23.32 -5.86 20.62
CA LEU A 426 -23.03 -5.09 19.40
C LEU A 426 -22.27 -3.77 19.64
N ASN A 427 -22.12 -3.35 20.90
CA ASN A 427 -21.33 -2.18 21.28
C ASN A 427 -19.89 -2.55 21.69
N GLY A 428 -19.52 -3.83 21.57
CA GLY A 428 -18.19 -4.33 21.92
C GLY A 428 -17.99 -4.59 23.44
N ARG A 429 -19.06 -4.60 24.23
CA ARG A 429 -18.99 -4.85 25.67
C ARG A 429 -19.18 -6.33 25.95
N ALA A 430 -18.27 -6.94 26.72
CA ALA A 430 -18.45 -8.28 27.25
C ALA A 430 -19.64 -8.33 28.22
N VAL A 431 -20.61 -9.19 27.92
CA VAL A 431 -21.83 -9.36 28.70
C VAL A 431 -21.86 -10.72 29.43
N LEU A 432 -21.00 -11.65 29.06
CA LEU A 432 -20.76 -12.91 29.75
C LEU A 432 -19.30 -13.32 29.53
N SER A 433 -18.68 -13.86 30.60
CA SER A 433 -17.34 -14.45 30.55
C SER A 433 -17.33 -15.71 31.41
N GLN A 434 -16.78 -16.81 30.87
CA GLN A 434 -16.75 -18.12 31.51
C GLN A 434 -15.42 -18.82 31.20
N ASP A 435 -14.65 -19.18 32.22
CA ASP A 435 -13.46 -20.00 32.04
C ASP A 435 -13.86 -21.48 31.89
N VAL A 436 -13.20 -22.18 30.95
CA VAL A 436 -13.43 -23.56 30.63
C VAL A 436 -12.11 -24.31 30.42
N ASP A 437 -12.07 -25.57 30.81
CA ASP A 437 -10.89 -26.41 30.63
C ASP A 437 -11.14 -27.45 29.51
N ALA A 438 -10.30 -27.43 28.48
CA ALA A 438 -10.23 -28.50 27.49
C ALA A 438 -9.36 -29.63 28.07
N LEU A 439 -10.00 -30.70 28.50
CA LEU A 439 -9.35 -31.82 29.20
C LEU A 439 -8.65 -32.78 28.24
N VAL A 440 -8.90 -32.69 26.94
CA VAL A 440 -8.30 -33.50 25.90
C VAL A 440 -8.00 -32.67 24.66
N THR A 441 -6.91 -32.96 23.99
CA THR A 441 -6.67 -32.42 22.65
C THR A 441 -7.66 -33.05 21.66
N GLY A 442 -8.43 -32.22 20.95
CA GLY A 442 -9.46 -32.65 20.01
C GLY A 442 -10.76 -31.90 20.21
N LEU A 443 -11.86 -32.53 19.84
CA LEU A 443 -13.20 -31.94 19.89
C LEU A 443 -13.67 -31.81 21.35
N ASN A 444 -13.92 -30.57 21.79
CA ASN A 444 -14.46 -30.24 23.10
C ASN A 444 -15.81 -29.53 22.95
N GLN A 445 -16.68 -29.70 23.95
CA GLN A 445 -18.04 -29.11 23.99
C GLN A 445 -18.23 -28.43 25.34
N PHE A 446 -18.65 -27.16 25.31
CA PHE A 446 -18.89 -26.36 26.50
C PHE A 446 -20.34 -25.82 26.49
N LYS A 447 -21.05 -26.05 27.57
CA LYS A 447 -22.41 -25.50 27.72
C LYS A 447 -22.29 -24.04 28.23
N VAL A 448 -22.89 -23.11 27.48
CA VAL A 448 -22.95 -21.70 27.82
C VAL A 448 -24.39 -21.33 28.16
N ASN A 449 -24.61 -20.86 29.38
CA ASN A 449 -25.92 -20.38 29.83
C ASN A 449 -26.12 -18.94 29.38
N VAL A 450 -27.12 -18.67 28.59
CA VAL A 450 -27.46 -17.36 28.01
C VAL A 450 -28.81 -16.82 28.44
N SER A 451 -29.49 -17.49 29.37
CA SER A 451 -30.83 -17.13 29.86
C SER A 451 -30.94 -15.73 30.49
N GLY A 452 -29.80 -15.16 30.91
CA GLY A 452 -29.73 -13.80 31.45
C GLY A 452 -29.53 -12.70 30.40
N LEU A 453 -29.36 -13.05 29.11
CA LEU A 453 -29.17 -12.12 28.02
C LEU A 453 -30.48 -11.83 27.31
N GLY A 454 -30.72 -10.61 26.85
CA GLY A 454 -31.92 -10.26 26.09
C GLY A 454 -31.94 -10.84 24.68
N ASN A 455 -33.11 -10.89 24.07
CA ASN A 455 -33.26 -11.29 22.67
C ASN A 455 -32.44 -10.38 21.76
N GLY A 456 -31.64 -10.96 20.85
CA GLY A 456 -30.78 -10.17 19.98
C GLY A 456 -29.58 -10.94 19.43
N MET A 457 -28.74 -10.21 18.72
CA MET A 457 -27.49 -10.72 18.14
C MET A 457 -26.31 -10.36 19.05
N TYR A 458 -25.45 -11.33 19.27
CA TYR A 458 -24.22 -11.23 20.03
C TYR A 458 -23.08 -11.87 19.24
N VAL A 459 -21.86 -11.60 19.67
CA VAL A 459 -20.67 -12.33 19.22
C VAL A 459 -20.19 -13.17 20.41
N ILE A 460 -19.99 -14.47 20.18
CA ILE A 460 -19.39 -15.36 21.17
C ILE A 460 -18.03 -15.81 20.69
N GLY A 461 -17.04 -15.73 21.56
CA GLY A 461 -15.66 -16.09 21.28
C GLY A 461 -15.06 -17.03 22.28
N LEU A 462 -14.00 -17.70 21.88
CA LEU A 462 -13.11 -18.47 22.72
C LEU A 462 -11.75 -17.80 22.70
N GLN A 463 -11.30 -17.33 23.85
CA GLN A 463 -9.99 -16.69 24.04
C GLN A 463 -9.00 -17.66 24.66
N GLY A 464 -7.73 -17.59 24.25
CA GLY A 464 -6.68 -18.44 24.78
C GLY A 464 -5.57 -18.67 23.75
N LYS A 465 -5.15 -19.92 23.55
CA LYS A 465 -4.10 -20.25 22.57
C LYS A 465 -4.52 -20.03 21.10
N ALA A 466 -5.81 -19.88 20.83
CA ALA A 466 -6.35 -19.55 19.51
C ALA A 466 -7.64 -18.77 19.69
N ASP A 467 -7.66 -17.48 19.35
CA ASP A 467 -8.84 -16.64 19.43
C ASP A 467 -9.78 -16.94 18.26
N SER A 468 -11.01 -17.33 18.56
CA SER A 468 -12.05 -17.63 17.56
C SER A 468 -13.38 -17.02 17.98
N TYR A 469 -14.10 -16.42 17.04
CA TYR A 469 -15.40 -15.77 17.29
C TYR A 469 -16.44 -16.19 16.25
N THR A 470 -17.71 -16.29 16.69
CA THR A 470 -18.85 -16.56 15.83
C THR A 470 -20.09 -15.82 16.30
N ARG A 471 -21.14 -15.79 15.48
CA ARG A 471 -22.40 -15.12 15.80
C ARG A 471 -23.28 -16.00 16.65
N LEU A 472 -23.83 -15.43 17.73
CA LEU A 472 -24.84 -16.02 18.59
C LEU A 472 -26.13 -15.22 18.46
N MET A 473 -27.25 -15.89 18.13
CA MET A 473 -28.58 -15.32 18.17
C MET A 473 -29.29 -15.83 19.42
N ILE A 474 -29.90 -14.95 20.19
CA ILE A 474 -30.72 -15.28 21.37
C ILE A 474 -32.16 -14.96 21.04
N ALA A 475 -33.05 -15.96 21.26
CA ALA A 475 -34.47 -15.84 21.04
C ALA A 475 -35.19 -16.69 22.09
N HIS A 476 -35.69 -16.00 23.16
CA HIS A 476 -36.53 -16.57 24.20
C HIS A 476 -38.01 -16.59 23.79
#